data_1accd36e64d7edd203fa218839027836
#
_entry.id   1accd36e64d7edd203fa218839027836
#
_cell.length_a   1.000
_cell.length_b   1.000
_cell.length_c   1.000
_cell.angle_alpha   90.00
_cell.angle_beta   90.00
_cell.angle_gamma   90.00
#
_symmetry.space_group_name_H-M   'P 1'
#
loop_
_entity.id
_entity.type
_entity.pdbx_description
1 polymer ?
#
loop_
_entity_poly.entity_id
_entity_poly.type
_entity_poly.pdbx_seq_one_letter_code
_entity_poly.pdbx_strand_id
1 'polypeptide(L)'
;DYKIRKQKLQIPNLPKPFKGLKIIQISDIHSGSFITSDPLEKAVRLIQEQKPDIIFFTGDLVNEITEEAIPFIDTLKKITAPLGVFSILGNHDYGDYFYQKGDDEGRKHNYKLMKAVHKKLGWKLLLNQHHIIKKDNERLAIVGVENWGSQARFQKYGDINKAKKGCLETDVKLLLSHEPSHWDADVLPNHPDIAVTFSGHTHGMQFGIEIPGFKWSPSQYLYKNWAGLYKKGMQQIYVNRGLGFIGYPGRVGILPEITVFELS
;
A
#
# COMPACT_ATOMS: atom_id res chain seq x y z
N ASP A 1 -2.75 6.78 18.71
CA ASP A 1 -4.08 6.99 18.09
C ASP A 1 -3.95 6.98 16.58
N TYR A 2 -4.85 6.25 15.91
CA TYR A 2 -4.93 6.20 14.46
C TYR A 2 -5.73 7.39 13.91
N LYS A 3 -5.27 7.98 12.80
CA LYS A 3 -5.99 9.04 12.11
C LYS A 3 -6.72 8.50 10.89
N ILE A 4 -8.05 8.64 10.89
CA ILE A 4 -8.84 8.34 9.69
C ILE A 4 -8.83 9.57 8.79
N ARG A 5 -8.34 9.40 7.56
CA ARG A 5 -8.34 10.43 6.52
C ARG A 5 -9.34 10.08 5.45
N LYS A 6 -10.15 11.04 5.05
CA LYS A 6 -11.14 10.89 3.98
C LYS A 6 -10.68 11.68 2.75
N GLN A 7 -10.65 11.02 1.60
CA GLN A 7 -10.19 11.60 0.35
C GLN A 7 -11.13 11.23 -0.79
N LYS A 8 -11.63 12.20 -1.55
CA LYS A 8 -12.30 11.94 -2.83
C LYS A 8 -11.25 11.84 -3.94
N LEU A 9 -11.37 10.81 -4.76
CA LEU A 9 -10.54 10.61 -5.94
C LEU A 9 -11.40 10.88 -7.19
N GLN A 10 -11.14 11.98 -7.85
CA GLN A 10 -11.76 12.30 -9.14
C GLN A 10 -11.00 11.55 -10.23
N ILE A 11 -11.61 10.54 -10.80
CA ILE A 11 -11.01 9.70 -11.84
C ILE A 11 -11.75 9.96 -13.16
N PRO A 12 -11.06 10.55 -14.15
CA PRO A 12 -11.64 10.69 -15.47
C PRO A 12 -12.05 9.35 -16.04
N ASN A 13 -13.19 9.32 -16.72
CA ASN A 13 -13.77 8.12 -17.34
C ASN A 13 -14.06 6.96 -16.37
N LEU A 14 -14.20 7.24 -15.05
CA LEU A 14 -14.64 6.23 -14.12
C LEU A 14 -16.02 5.69 -14.50
N PRO A 15 -16.17 4.38 -14.79
CA PRO A 15 -17.48 3.82 -15.14
C PRO A 15 -18.50 4.02 -14.02
N LYS A 16 -19.74 4.32 -14.41
CA LYS A 16 -20.82 4.68 -13.47
C LYS A 16 -20.99 3.71 -12.29
N PRO A 17 -20.93 2.36 -12.48
CA PRO A 17 -21.11 1.41 -11.38
C PRO A 17 -20.05 1.54 -10.27
N PHE A 18 -18.88 2.13 -10.55
CA PHE A 18 -17.80 2.31 -9.58
C PHE A 18 -17.81 3.68 -8.89
N LYS A 19 -18.71 4.60 -9.27
CA LYS A 19 -18.87 5.86 -8.55
C LYS A 19 -19.41 5.61 -7.15
N GLY A 20 -18.83 6.30 -6.17
CA GLY A 20 -19.13 6.12 -4.76
C GLY A 20 -18.47 4.89 -4.13
N LEU A 21 -17.70 4.08 -4.90
CA LEU A 21 -16.97 2.95 -4.35
C LEU A 21 -16.02 3.42 -3.25
N LYS A 22 -16.09 2.76 -2.11
CA LYS A 22 -15.30 3.09 -0.93
C LYS A 22 -14.09 2.16 -0.83
N ILE A 23 -12.91 2.73 -0.96
CA ILE A 23 -11.65 2.01 -0.83
C ILE A 23 -10.96 2.43 0.46
N ILE A 24 -10.44 1.48 1.24
CA ILE A 24 -9.52 1.79 2.34
C ILE A 24 -8.12 1.42 1.92
N GLN A 25 -7.16 2.31 2.15
CA GLN A 25 -5.74 2.01 2.09
C GLN A 25 -5.15 1.96 3.49
N ILE A 26 -4.42 0.89 3.75
CA ILE A 26 -3.49 0.72 4.85
C ILE A 26 -2.13 0.34 4.29
N SER A 27 -1.07 0.64 5.00
CA SER A 27 0.31 0.39 4.58
C SER A 27 1.22 0.25 5.79
N ASP A 28 2.40 -0.29 5.59
CA ASP A 28 3.51 -0.20 6.54
C ASP A 28 3.06 -0.59 7.97
N ILE A 29 2.64 -1.82 8.14
CA ILE A 29 2.19 -2.36 9.43
C ILE A 29 3.40 -2.57 10.34
N HIS A 30 4.52 -3.08 9.79
CA HIS A 30 5.72 -3.37 10.56
C HIS A 30 5.42 -4.16 11.84
N SER A 31 4.85 -5.34 11.65
CA SER A 31 4.31 -6.18 12.74
C SER A 31 5.35 -6.50 13.81
N GLY A 32 6.65 -6.59 13.47
CA GLY A 32 7.73 -6.77 14.43
C GLY A 32 7.89 -5.64 15.45
N SER A 33 7.24 -4.49 15.24
CA SER A 33 7.26 -3.37 16.18
C SER A 33 6.18 -3.47 17.27
N PHE A 34 5.22 -4.39 17.15
CA PHE A 34 4.14 -4.54 18.12
C PHE A 34 4.45 -5.63 19.14
N ILE A 35 4.28 -5.30 20.43
CA ILE A 35 4.45 -6.25 21.55
C ILE A 35 3.14 -7.03 21.77
N THR A 36 1.98 -6.39 21.55
CA THR A 36 0.66 -6.98 21.74
C THR A 36 -0.22 -6.72 20.50
N SER A 37 -1.31 -7.46 20.38
CA SER A 37 -2.29 -7.28 19.28
C SER A 37 -3.23 -6.08 19.48
N ASP A 38 -3.33 -5.52 20.69
CA ASP A 38 -4.32 -4.49 21.03
C ASP A 38 -4.32 -3.28 20.08
N PRO A 39 -3.16 -2.71 19.71
CA PRO A 39 -3.15 -1.61 18.75
C PRO A 39 -3.69 -2.02 17.38
N LEU A 40 -3.34 -3.22 16.89
CA LEU A 40 -3.83 -3.73 15.62
C LEU A 40 -5.31 -4.08 15.67
N GLU A 41 -5.81 -4.60 16.79
CA GLU A 41 -7.25 -4.83 16.97
C GLU A 41 -8.05 -3.53 16.96
N LYS A 42 -7.51 -2.45 17.55
CA LYS A 42 -8.09 -1.11 17.45
C LYS A 42 -8.13 -0.64 16.00
N ALA A 43 -7.03 -0.83 15.23
CA ALA A 43 -6.98 -0.47 13.81
C ALA A 43 -8.02 -1.26 13.00
N VAL A 44 -8.10 -2.58 13.22
CA VAL A 44 -9.10 -3.45 12.56
C VAL A 44 -10.53 -2.95 12.79
N ARG A 45 -10.90 -2.62 14.05
CA ARG A 45 -12.23 -2.07 14.35
C ARG A 45 -12.48 -0.78 13.58
N LEU A 46 -11.53 0.17 13.61
CA LEU A 46 -11.65 1.44 12.90
C LEU A 46 -11.78 1.26 11.39
N ILE A 47 -11.08 0.30 10.80
CA ILE A 47 -11.17 -0.04 9.37
C ILE A 47 -12.58 -0.58 9.05
N GLN A 48 -13.07 -1.56 9.81
CA GLN A 48 -14.37 -2.18 9.56
C GLN A 48 -15.55 -1.23 9.78
N GLU A 49 -15.45 -0.31 10.75
CA GLU A 49 -16.44 0.75 10.98
C GLU A 49 -16.62 1.68 9.77
N GLN A 50 -15.60 1.82 8.90
CA GLN A 50 -15.73 2.62 7.68
C GLN A 50 -16.54 1.92 6.58
N LYS A 51 -16.83 0.62 6.73
CA LYS A 51 -17.58 -0.21 5.75
C LYS A 51 -16.98 -0.10 4.35
N PRO A 52 -15.73 -0.54 4.14
CA PRO A 52 -15.08 -0.51 2.83
C PRO A 52 -15.70 -1.51 1.86
N ASP A 53 -15.74 -1.15 0.58
CA ASP A 53 -16.02 -2.10 -0.51
C ASP A 53 -14.77 -2.88 -0.90
N ILE A 54 -13.61 -2.22 -0.83
CA ILE A 54 -12.28 -2.77 -1.16
C ILE A 54 -11.27 -2.29 -0.12
N ILE A 55 -10.26 -3.12 0.17
CA ILE A 55 -9.11 -2.70 0.97
C ILE A 55 -7.83 -2.93 0.17
N PHE A 56 -6.94 -1.93 0.19
CA PHE A 56 -5.57 -2.00 -0.32
C PHE A 56 -4.58 -2.04 0.84
N PHE A 57 -3.68 -3.02 0.79
CA PHE A 57 -2.48 -3.05 1.62
C PHE A 57 -1.26 -2.82 0.73
N THR A 58 -0.56 -1.71 0.96
CA THR A 58 0.50 -1.25 0.07
C THR A 58 1.91 -1.60 0.55
N GLY A 59 2.08 -2.75 1.24
CA GLY A 59 3.37 -3.34 1.57
C GLY A 59 3.91 -3.01 2.96
N ASP A 60 5.06 -3.57 3.28
CA ASP A 60 5.75 -3.53 4.56
C ASP A 60 4.89 -4.10 5.71
N LEU A 61 4.62 -5.40 5.62
CA LEU A 61 3.93 -6.15 6.65
C LEU A 61 4.82 -6.36 7.88
N VAL A 62 6.12 -6.56 7.67
CA VAL A 62 7.12 -6.89 8.69
C VAL A 62 8.25 -5.87 8.72
N ASN A 63 9.10 -5.95 9.77
CA ASN A 63 10.32 -5.13 9.84
C ASN A 63 11.46 -5.78 9.05
N GLU A 64 11.70 -7.08 9.25
CA GLU A 64 12.85 -7.78 8.70
C GLU A 64 12.51 -9.16 8.14
N ILE A 65 11.69 -9.96 8.84
CA ILE A 65 11.34 -11.34 8.47
C ILE A 65 9.86 -11.64 8.65
N THR A 66 9.39 -12.58 7.87
CA THR A 66 7.96 -12.94 7.81
C THR A 66 7.41 -13.49 9.13
N GLU A 67 8.24 -14.14 9.93
CA GLU A 67 7.88 -14.72 11.22
C GLU A 67 7.28 -13.69 12.19
N GLU A 68 7.67 -12.42 12.07
CA GLU A 68 7.14 -11.31 12.86
C GLU A 68 5.62 -11.12 12.69
N ALA A 69 5.07 -11.49 11.53
CA ALA A 69 3.65 -11.38 11.27
C ALA A 69 2.81 -12.52 11.86
N ILE A 70 3.43 -13.66 12.17
CA ILE A 70 2.72 -14.89 12.58
C ILE A 70 1.83 -14.66 13.81
N PRO A 71 2.29 -14.00 14.89
CA PRO A 71 1.46 -13.76 16.08
C PRO A 71 0.20 -12.91 15.81
N PHE A 72 0.21 -12.14 14.73
CA PHE A 72 -0.86 -11.18 14.42
C PHE A 72 -1.83 -11.66 13.32
N ILE A 73 -1.63 -12.87 12.76
CA ILE A 73 -2.48 -13.39 11.69
C ILE A 73 -3.95 -13.41 12.10
N ASP A 74 -4.28 -13.86 13.31
CA ASP A 74 -5.66 -13.97 13.78
C ASP A 74 -6.34 -12.60 13.96
N THR A 75 -5.58 -11.56 14.21
CA THR A 75 -6.07 -10.19 14.26
C THR A 75 -6.21 -9.62 12.86
N LEU A 76 -5.17 -9.72 12.03
CA LEU A 76 -5.13 -9.11 10.70
C LEU A 76 -6.09 -9.78 9.71
N LYS A 77 -6.37 -11.08 9.82
CA LYS A 77 -7.35 -11.77 8.97
C LYS A 77 -8.79 -11.25 9.14
N LYS A 78 -9.08 -10.49 10.21
CA LYS A 78 -10.36 -9.81 10.41
C LYS A 78 -10.53 -8.58 9.51
N ILE A 79 -9.45 -8.11 8.85
CA ILE A 79 -9.50 -7.06 7.83
C ILE A 79 -10.08 -7.67 6.56
N THR A 80 -11.34 -7.36 6.27
CA THR A 80 -12.08 -7.90 5.14
C THR A 80 -12.88 -6.83 4.42
N ALA A 81 -13.20 -7.06 3.15
CA ALA A 81 -14.09 -6.21 2.36
C ALA A 81 -14.88 -7.05 1.35
N PRO A 82 -16.11 -6.67 0.98
CA PRO A 82 -16.95 -7.45 0.07
C PRO A 82 -16.31 -7.77 -1.29
N LEU A 83 -15.56 -6.83 -1.87
CA LEU A 83 -14.86 -7.03 -3.14
C LEU A 83 -13.42 -7.49 -2.96
N GLY A 84 -12.97 -7.67 -1.72
CA GLY A 84 -11.69 -8.25 -1.38
C GLY A 84 -10.67 -7.29 -0.79
N VAL A 85 -9.59 -7.88 -0.28
CA VAL A 85 -8.38 -7.20 0.17
C VAL A 85 -7.28 -7.51 -0.84
N PHE A 86 -6.68 -6.48 -1.42
CA PHE A 86 -5.59 -6.60 -2.38
C PHE A 86 -4.31 -6.07 -1.75
N SER A 87 -3.23 -6.83 -1.88
CA SER A 87 -1.97 -6.53 -1.22
C SER A 87 -0.80 -6.61 -2.20
N ILE A 88 0.25 -5.89 -1.88
CA ILE A 88 1.56 -5.99 -2.50
C ILE A 88 2.64 -6.12 -1.42
N LEU A 89 3.88 -6.36 -1.81
CA LEU A 89 5.03 -6.35 -0.92
C LEU A 89 5.73 -4.99 -0.96
N GLY A 90 6.25 -4.56 0.20
CA GLY A 90 7.20 -3.47 0.32
C GLY A 90 8.64 -3.97 0.44
N ASN A 91 9.59 -3.05 0.61
CA ASN A 91 11.01 -3.40 0.64
C ASN A 91 11.42 -4.24 1.86
N HIS A 92 10.68 -4.17 2.97
CA HIS A 92 10.93 -4.95 4.17
C HIS A 92 10.44 -6.40 4.09
N ASP A 93 9.55 -6.71 3.17
CA ASP A 93 8.90 -8.02 3.11
C ASP A 93 9.76 -9.13 2.47
N TYR A 94 10.92 -8.78 1.86
CA TYR A 94 11.81 -9.74 1.17
C TYR A 94 12.87 -10.37 2.08
N GLY A 95 13.04 -9.86 3.31
CA GLY A 95 14.06 -10.35 4.24
C GLY A 95 15.47 -9.80 3.97
N ASP A 96 15.61 -8.81 3.09
CA ASP A 96 16.93 -8.27 2.70
C ASP A 96 17.64 -7.52 3.83
N TYR A 97 16.93 -7.13 4.87
CA TYR A 97 17.50 -6.48 6.06
C TYR A 97 17.98 -7.46 7.12
N PHE A 98 17.56 -8.72 7.04
CA PHE A 98 17.91 -9.79 7.99
C PHE A 98 18.96 -10.75 7.44
N TYR A 99 18.71 -11.28 6.22
CA TYR A 99 19.59 -12.28 5.62
C TYR A 99 20.82 -11.62 5.01
N GLN A 100 22.00 -12.16 5.32
CA GLN A 100 23.25 -11.67 4.76
C GLN A 100 23.32 -11.86 3.25
N LYS A 101 24.15 -11.05 2.60
CA LYS A 101 24.40 -11.20 1.15
C LYS A 101 24.95 -12.61 0.85
N GLY A 102 24.25 -13.35 -0.01
CA GLY A 102 24.58 -14.72 -0.37
C GLY A 102 23.73 -15.79 0.35
N ASP A 103 22.93 -15.41 1.36
CA ASP A 103 21.94 -16.33 1.95
C ASP A 103 20.64 -16.36 1.13
N ASP A 104 20.74 -16.95 -0.05
CA ASP A 104 19.59 -17.04 -0.98
C ASP A 104 18.54 -18.03 -0.51
N GLU A 105 18.92 -19.04 0.28
CA GLU A 105 17.96 -20.03 0.81
C GLU A 105 17.08 -19.42 1.90
N GLY A 106 17.66 -18.63 2.80
CA GLY A 106 16.89 -17.88 3.82
C GLY A 106 15.91 -16.91 3.16
N ARG A 107 16.34 -16.14 2.16
CA ARG A 107 15.45 -15.22 1.42
C ARG A 107 14.33 -15.95 0.68
N LYS A 108 14.63 -17.07 0.02
CA LYS A 108 13.63 -17.91 -0.66
C LYS A 108 12.60 -18.46 0.34
N HIS A 109 13.07 -18.92 1.52
CA HIS A 109 12.21 -19.37 2.59
C HIS A 109 11.28 -18.26 3.07
N ASN A 110 11.84 -17.09 3.41
CA ASN A 110 11.09 -15.91 3.82
C ASN A 110 10.02 -15.52 2.77
N TYR A 111 10.39 -15.43 1.51
CA TYR A 111 9.46 -15.08 0.43
C TYR A 111 8.34 -16.12 0.25
N LYS A 112 8.64 -17.40 0.40
CA LYS A 112 7.63 -18.47 0.38
C LYS A 112 6.67 -18.35 1.57
N LEU A 113 7.21 -18.10 2.76
CA LEU A 113 6.42 -17.92 3.99
C LEU A 113 5.54 -16.66 3.90
N MET A 114 6.06 -15.55 3.38
CA MET A 114 5.32 -14.31 3.16
C MET A 114 4.09 -14.54 2.28
N LYS A 115 4.23 -15.27 1.18
CA LYS A 115 3.08 -15.67 0.34
C LYS A 115 2.08 -16.53 1.09
N ALA A 116 2.55 -17.43 1.94
CA ALA A 116 1.68 -18.26 2.77
C ALA A 116 0.93 -17.45 3.83
N VAL A 117 1.59 -16.44 4.43
CA VAL A 117 0.96 -15.51 5.38
C VAL A 117 -0.15 -14.72 4.70
N HIS A 118 0.09 -14.09 3.55
CA HIS A 118 -0.96 -13.39 2.79
C HIS A 118 -2.14 -14.29 2.45
N LYS A 119 -1.88 -15.54 2.07
CA LYS A 119 -2.93 -16.54 1.85
C LYS A 119 -3.74 -16.82 3.11
N LYS A 120 -3.09 -16.96 4.28
CA LYS A 120 -3.76 -17.16 5.58
C LYS A 120 -4.57 -15.95 6.01
N LEU A 121 -4.12 -14.74 5.67
CA LEU A 121 -4.87 -13.50 5.88
C LEU A 121 -6.11 -13.39 4.98
N GLY A 122 -6.20 -14.18 3.93
CA GLY A 122 -7.24 -14.06 2.91
C GLY A 122 -7.03 -12.85 1.99
N TRP A 123 -5.84 -12.28 1.98
CA TRP A 123 -5.48 -11.14 1.14
C TRP A 123 -4.94 -11.61 -0.20
N LYS A 124 -5.43 -11.00 -1.28
CA LYS A 124 -4.98 -11.30 -2.63
C LYS A 124 -3.68 -10.57 -2.92
N LEU A 125 -2.57 -11.29 -2.77
CA LEU A 125 -1.23 -10.76 -3.04
C LEU A 125 -0.99 -10.67 -4.55
N LEU A 126 -0.68 -9.46 -5.03
CA LEU A 126 -0.39 -9.15 -6.42
C LEU A 126 1.12 -8.94 -6.60
N LEU A 127 1.77 -9.85 -7.30
CA LEU A 127 3.21 -9.84 -7.58
C LEU A 127 3.41 -9.67 -9.09
N ASN A 128 3.44 -8.41 -9.54
CA ASN A 128 3.41 -8.05 -10.96
C ASN A 128 2.19 -8.66 -11.67
N GLN A 129 1.02 -8.49 -11.06
CA GLN A 129 -0.26 -9.05 -11.48
C GLN A 129 -1.37 -8.02 -11.37
N HIS A 130 -2.53 -8.33 -11.96
CA HIS A 130 -3.74 -7.53 -11.78
C HIS A 130 -4.93 -8.38 -11.41
N HIS A 131 -5.97 -7.71 -10.94
CA HIS A 131 -7.29 -8.25 -10.74
C HIS A 131 -8.35 -7.33 -11.35
N ILE A 132 -9.31 -7.91 -12.07
CA ILE A 132 -10.41 -7.17 -12.66
C ILE A 132 -11.65 -7.32 -11.79
N ILE A 133 -12.15 -6.21 -11.28
CA ILE A 133 -13.48 -6.14 -10.67
C ILE A 133 -14.47 -5.85 -11.79
N LYS A 134 -15.51 -6.66 -11.88
CA LYS A 134 -16.61 -6.51 -12.84
C LYS A 134 -17.89 -6.13 -12.12
N LYS A 135 -18.59 -5.13 -12.62
CA LYS A 135 -19.91 -4.69 -12.13
C LYS A 135 -20.69 -4.10 -13.29
N ASP A 136 -21.93 -4.59 -13.53
CA ASP A 136 -22.83 -4.12 -14.58
C ASP A 136 -22.17 -4.03 -15.98
N ASN A 137 -21.43 -5.06 -16.37
CA ASN A 137 -20.61 -5.16 -17.58
C ASN A 137 -19.42 -4.19 -17.69
N GLU A 138 -19.20 -3.38 -16.66
CA GLU A 138 -18.06 -2.48 -16.58
C GLU A 138 -16.89 -3.11 -15.81
N ARG A 139 -15.69 -2.57 -16.01
CA ARG A 139 -14.44 -3.14 -15.49
C ARG A 139 -13.63 -2.08 -14.77
N LEU A 140 -13.01 -2.49 -13.64
CA LEU A 140 -12.01 -1.73 -12.90
C LEU A 140 -10.81 -2.64 -12.66
N ALA A 141 -9.63 -2.21 -13.09
CA ALA A 141 -8.40 -2.98 -12.92
C ALA A 141 -7.65 -2.54 -11.65
N ILE A 142 -7.36 -3.49 -10.78
CA ILE A 142 -6.43 -3.32 -9.66
C ILE A 142 -5.12 -3.95 -10.11
N VAL A 143 -4.09 -3.14 -10.28
CA VAL A 143 -2.75 -3.55 -10.72
C VAL A 143 -1.82 -3.52 -9.51
N GLY A 144 -1.09 -4.58 -9.24
CA GLY A 144 -0.13 -4.64 -8.14
C GLY A 144 1.25 -5.04 -8.65
N VAL A 145 2.26 -4.28 -8.25
CA VAL A 145 3.66 -4.58 -8.56
C VAL A 145 4.43 -4.93 -7.30
N GLU A 146 5.48 -5.73 -7.48
CA GLU A 146 6.49 -5.96 -6.46
C GLU A 146 7.26 -4.67 -6.17
N ASN A 147 8.09 -4.65 -5.12
CA ASN A 147 8.79 -3.43 -4.75
C ASN A 147 9.67 -2.90 -5.91
N TRP A 148 9.58 -1.60 -6.13
CA TRP A 148 10.39 -0.87 -7.09
C TRP A 148 10.70 0.53 -6.55
N GLY A 149 11.98 0.84 -6.37
CA GLY A 149 12.44 2.16 -5.93
C GLY A 149 13.48 2.74 -6.88
N SER A 150 13.44 4.05 -7.10
CA SER A 150 14.40 4.74 -7.99
C SER A 150 15.80 4.79 -7.41
N GLN A 151 15.94 4.78 -6.08
CA GLN A 151 17.25 4.79 -5.42
C GLN A 151 17.92 3.41 -5.54
N ALA A 152 19.25 3.41 -5.75
CA ALA A 152 20.03 2.19 -6.01
C ALA A 152 19.98 1.14 -4.88
N ARG A 153 19.64 1.56 -3.65
CA ARG A 153 19.53 0.67 -2.49
C ARG A 153 18.25 -0.17 -2.48
N PHE A 154 17.23 0.19 -3.26
CA PHE A 154 15.97 -0.53 -3.31
C PHE A 154 15.92 -1.53 -4.45
N GLN A 155 15.19 -2.60 -4.24
CA GLN A 155 14.92 -3.61 -5.25
C GLN A 155 14.15 -2.98 -6.42
N LYS A 156 14.31 -3.56 -7.60
CA LYS A 156 13.56 -3.20 -8.82
C LYS A 156 12.88 -4.44 -9.38
N TYR A 157 12.07 -5.11 -8.54
CA TYR A 157 11.31 -6.31 -8.91
C TYR A 157 9.98 -5.97 -9.59
N GLY A 158 9.48 -4.75 -9.39
CA GLY A 158 8.22 -4.28 -9.98
C GLY A 158 8.30 -4.15 -11.50
N ASP A 159 7.29 -4.70 -12.18
CA ASP A 159 7.12 -4.65 -13.64
C ASP A 159 5.66 -4.34 -13.97
N ILE A 160 5.38 -3.08 -14.29
CA ILE A 160 4.03 -2.60 -14.59
C ILE A 160 3.52 -3.20 -15.90
N ASN A 161 4.38 -3.37 -16.91
CA ASN A 161 3.98 -3.94 -18.20
C ASN A 161 3.51 -5.40 -18.03
N LYS A 162 4.25 -6.18 -17.24
CA LYS A 162 3.84 -7.54 -16.86
C LYS A 162 2.56 -7.52 -16.05
N ALA A 163 2.47 -6.62 -15.05
CA ALA A 163 1.32 -6.54 -14.15
C ALA A 163 0.01 -6.23 -14.88
N LYS A 164 0.03 -5.34 -15.87
CA LYS A 164 -1.16 -4.94 -16.64
C LYS A 164 -1.42 -5.76 -17.89
N LYS A 165 -0.62 -6.81 -18.17
CA LYS A 165 -0.80 -7.67 -19.35
C LYS A 165 -2.18 -8.36 -19.31
N GLY A 166 -3.06 -8.01 -20.26
CA GLY A 166 -4.45 -8.51 -20.33
C GLY A 166 -5.49 -7.54 -19.77
N CYS A 167 -5.11 -6.40 -19.21
CA CYS A 167 -6.04 -5.29 -19.03
C CYS A 167 -6.43 -4.71 -20.38
N LEU A 168 -7.70 -4.25 -20.50
CA LEU A 168 -8.12 -3.50 -21.67
C LEU A 168 -7.62 -2.05 -21.58
N GLU A 169 -7.44 -1.39 -22.72
CA GLU A 169 -7.10 0.04 -22.74
C GLU A 169 -8.16 0.90 -22.04
N THR A 170 -9.44 0.51 -22.20
CA THR A 170 -10.59 1.17 -21.59
C THR A 170 -10.73 0.95 -20.08
N ASP A 171 -10.02 -0.05 -19.50
CA ASP A 171 -10.07 -0.29 -18.06
C ASP A 171 -9.46 0.90 -17.31
N VAL A 172 -10.19 1.46 -16.35
CA VAL A 172 -9.58 2.34 -15.33
C VAL A 172 -8.65 1.51 -14.48
N LYS A 173 -7.38 1.93 -14.37
CA LYS A 173 -6.33 1.19 -13.67
C LYS A 173 -5.92 1.89 -12.38
N LEU A 174 -6.05 1.18 -11.27
CA LEU A 174 -5.59 1.57 -9.94
C LEU A 174 -4.32 0.77 -9.64
N LEU A 175 -3.19 1.45 -9.47
CA LEU A 175 -1.88 0.82 -9.23
C LEU A 175 -1.55 0.80 -7.73
N LEU A 176 -1.19 -0.36 -7.21
CA LEU A 176 -0.53 -0.53 -5.92
C LEU A 176 0.97 -0.64 -6.17
N SER A 177 1.75 0.30 -5.62
CA SER A 177 3.20 0.35 -5.70
C SER A 177 3.74 0.95 -4.42
N HIS A 178 4.53 0.19 -3.66
CA HIS A 178 4.92 0.55 -2.31
C HIS A 178 5.71 1.85 -2.23
N GLU A 179 6.79 1.98 -3.00
CA GLU A 179 7.75 3.08 -2.93
C GLU A 179 7.34 4.23 -3.88
N PRO A 180 7.08 5.45 -3.37
CA PRO A 180 6.49 6.54 -4.16
C PRO A 180 7.40 7.10 -5.26
N SER A 181 8.72 6.88 -5.23
CA SER A 181 9.61 7.35 -6.31
C SER A 181 9.37 6.59 -7.63
N HIS A 182 8.74 5.41 -7.58
CA HIS A 182 8.30 4.68 -8.77
C HIS A 182 7.36 5.54 -9.63
N TRP A 183 6.48 6.31 -8.98
CA TRP A 183 5.54 7.17 -9.69
C TRP A 183 6.23 8.23 -10.54
N ASP A 184 7.18 8.97 -9.95
CA ASP A 184 7.90 10.02 -10.69
C ASP A 184 8.85 9.44 -11.76
N ALA A 185 9.48 8.30 -11.46
CA ALA A 185 10.55 7.76 -12.31
C ALA A 185 10.04 6.91 -13.49
N ASP A 186 8.90 6.22 -13.33
CA ASP A 186 8.40 5.28 -14.33
C ASP A 186 6.91 5.46 -14.65
N VAL A 187 6.03 5.55 -13.64
CA VAL A 187 4.58 5.59 -13.86
C VAL A 187 4.18 6.81 -14.67
N LEU A 188 4.62 8.01 -14.26
CA LEU A 188 4.27 9.26 -14.94
C LEU A 188 4.74 9.31 -16.40
N PRO A 189 6.01 9.01 -16.71
CA PRO A 189 6.49 9.12 -18.09
C PRO A 189 6.03 7.99 -18.99
N ASN A 190 5.85 6.76 -18.46
CA ASN A 190 5.72 5.56 -19.29
C ASN A 190 4.35 4.88 -19.23
N HIS A 191 3.51 5.22 -18.22
CA HIS A 191 2.22 4.55 -18.00
C HIS A 191 1.07 5.55 -17.82
N PRO A 192 0.73 6.36 -18.84
CA PRO A 192 -0.32 7.38 -18.75
C PRO A 192 -1.72 6.79 -18.54
N ASP A 193 -1.90 5.49 -18.74
CA ASP A 193 -3.13 4.74 -18.53
C ASP A 193 -3.39 4.37 -17.04
N ILE A 194 -2.45 4.63 -16.14
CA ILE A 194 -2.64 4.49 -14.70
C ILE A 194 -3.32 5.75 -14.15
N ALA A 195 -4.54 5.61 -13.64
CA ALA A 195 -5.31 6.75 -13.14
C ALA A 195 -4.85 7.18 -11.73
N VAL A 196 -4.65 6.21 -10.84
CA VAL A 196 -4.24 6.46 -9.45
C VAL A 196 -3.21 5.44 -9.02
N THR A 197 -2.14 5.91 -8.36
CA THR A 197 -1.14 5.08 -7.67
C THR A 197 -1.32 5.20 -6.16
N PHE A 198 -1.27 4.08 -5.45
CA PHE A 198 -1.35 3.99 -4.00
C PHE A 198 -0.01 3.49 -3.46
N SER A 199 0.64 4.29 -2.62
CA SER A 199 1.97 4.02 -2.06
C SER A 199 2.01 4.21 -0.55
N GLY A 200 3.05 3.68 0.09
CA GLY A 200 3.37 3.84 1.51
C GLY A 200 4.82 4.29 1.71
N HIS A 201 5.61 3.46 2.41
CA HIS A 201 7.06 3.51 2.50
C HIS A 201 7.67 4.64 3.35
N THR A 202 7.19 5.86 3.19
CA THR A 202 7.89 7.03 3.75
C THR A 202 7.64 7.24 5.25
N HIS A 203 6.53 6.71 5.77
CA HIS A 203 6.00 6.98 7.12
C HIS A 203 5.87 8.47 7.47
N GLY A 204 6.15 9.40 6.53
CA GLY A 204 6.44 10.79 6.85
C GLY A 204 7.56 10.89 7.88
N MET A 205 8.56 9.96 7.85
CA MET A 205 9.60 9.75 8.86
C MET A 205 9.07 9.70 10.30
N GLN A 206 7.77 9.42 10.50
CA GLN A 206 7.13 9.33 11.83
C GLN A 206 7.31 10.61 12.68
N PHE A 207 7.87 11.65 12.11
CA PHE A 207 8.20 12.90 12.77
C PHE A 207 7.85 14.10 11.88
N GLY A 208 7.17 15.09 12.46
CA GLY A 208 6.82 16.30 11.71
C GLY A 208 5.70 17.11 12.36
N ILE A 209 5.19 18.05 11.58
CA ILE A 209 4.07 18.93 11.96
C ILE A 209 3.00 18.80 10.88
N GLU A 210 1.78 18.55 11.27
CA GLU A 210 0.65 18.49 10.36
C GLU A 210 -0.59 19.15 10.97
N ILE A 211 -0.82 20.37 10.53
CA ILE A 211 -1.94 21.22 10.90
C ILE A 211 -2.72 21.64 9.64
N PRO A 212 -3.96 22.15 9.74
CA PRO A 212 -4.72 22.63 8.59
C PRO A 212 -3.91 23.62 7.74
N GLY A 213 -3.74 23.30 6.44
CA GLY A 213 -3.01 24.14 5.48
C GLY A 213 -1.48 24.03 5.52
N PHE A 214 -0.90 23.31 6.48
CA PHE A 214 0.55 23.15 6.57
C PHE A 214 0.94 21.73 6.98
N LYS A 215 1.91 21.17 6.24
CA LYS A 215 2.55 19.89 6.60
C LYS A 215 4.07 19.99 6.38
N TRP A 216 4.82 19.51 7.34
CA TRP A 216 6.27 19.43 7.29
C TRP A 216 6.76 18.13 7.93
N SER A 217 7.74 17.52 7.29
CA SER A 217 8.49 16.38 7.82
C SER A 217 9.87 16.37 7.16
N PRO A 218 10.92 15.86 7.83
CA PRO A 218 12.21 15.62 7.19
C PRO A 218 12.11 14.73 5.94
N SER A 219 11.07 13.92 5.83
CA SER A 219 10.80 13.08 4.66
C SER A 219 10.75 13.87 3.35
N GLN A 220 10.34 15.14 3.37
CA GLN A 220 10.25 16.00 2.18
C GLN A 220 11.59 16.25 1.49
N TYR A 221 12.71 16.12 2.22
CA TYR A 221 14.05 16.28 1.67
C TYR A 221 14.55 15.04 0.93
N LEU A 222 13.92 13.88 1.18
CA LEU A 222 14.23 12.60 0.52
C LEU A 222 13.21 12.21 -0.53
N TYR A 223 11.93 12.53 -0.30
CA TYR A 223 10.81 12.14 -1.15
C TYR A 223 9.99 13.36 -1.54
N LYS A 224 9.91 13.63 -2.84
CA LYS A 224 9.06 14.70 -3.39
C LYS A 224 7.60 14.50 -3.02
N ASN A 225 7.13 13.25 -3.11
CA ASN A 225 5.79 12.83 -2.74
C ASN A 225 5.87 12.00 -1.45
N TRP A 226 5.78 12.63 -0.28
CA TRP A 226 6.02 11.94 0.98
C TRP A 226 4.77 11.64 1.81
N ALA A 227 3.64 12.31 1.57
CA ALA A 227 2.40 12.04 2.29
C ALA A 227 1.18 12.70 1.64
N GLY A 228 0.04 11.98 1.56
CA GLY A 228 -1.21 12.49 1.03
C GLY A 228 -1.30 12.47 -0.49
N LEU A 229 -2.24 13.23 -1.04
CA LEU A 229 -2.56 13.22 -2.46
C LEU A 229 -1.69 14.22 -3.24
N TYR A 230 -1.14 13.74 -4.35
CA TYR A 230 -0.47 14.57 -5.37
C TYR A 230 -1.09 14.27 -6.73
N LYS A 231 -1.09 15.29 -7.61
CA LYS A 231 -1.67 15.21 -8.96
C LYS A 231 -0.70 15.79 -9.98
N LYS A 232 -0.64 15.15 -11.16
CA LYS A 232 0.06 15.66 -12.33
C LYS A 232 -0.69 15.26 -13.60
N GLY A 233 -1.25 16.25 -14.29
CA GLY A 233 -2.17 15.98 -15.40
C GLY A 233 -3.38 15.17 -14.92
N MET A 234 -3.62 14.05 -15.57
CA MET A 234 -4.73 13.14 -15.28
C MET A 234 -4.39 12.08 -14.22
N GLN A 235 -3.11 11.95 -13.86
CA GLN A 235 -2.63 10.93 -12.93
C GLN A 235 -2.53 11.46 -11.51
N GLN A 236 -2.75 10.56 -10.55
CA GLN A 236 -2.72 10.87 -9.13
C GLN A 236 -1.86 9.84 -8.40
N ILE A 237 -1.19 10.26 -7.33
CA ILE A 237 -0.60 9.36 -6.35
C ILE A 237 -1.07 9.74 -4.96
N TYR A 238 -1.39 8.74 -4.15
CA TYR A 238 -1.59 8.90 -2.73
C TYR A 238 -0.52 8.15 -1.96
N VAL A 239 0.19 8.85 -1.07
CA VAL A 239 1.21 8.27 -0.20
C VAL A 239 0.67 8.20 1.23
N ASN A 240 0.42 6.98 1.70
CA ASN A 240 -0.06 6.69 3.04
C ASN A 240 1.10 6.79 4.05
N ARG A 241 0.82 7.26 5.27
CA ARG A 241 1.85 7.43 6.33
C ARG A 241 2.12 6.17 7.12
N GLY A 242 1.49 5.06 6.75
CA GLY A 242 1.64 3.78 7.44
C GLY A 242 0.82 3.64 8.72
N LEU A 243 0.57 2.39 9.08
CA LEU A 243 -0.23 2.00 10.25
C LEU A 243 0.65 1.79 11.49
N GLY A 244 1.83 1.21 11.29
CA GLY A 244 2.79 0.89 12.33
C GLY A 244 3.91 1.93 12.47
N PHE A 245 5.06 1.46 12.95
CA PHE A 245 6.27 2.27 13.10
C PHE A 245 7.51 1.39 12.92
N ILE A 246 8.64 2.03 12.59
CA ILE A 246 9.93 1.38 12.41
C ILE A 246 11.05 2.32 12.83
N GLY A 247 12.18 1.77 13.28
CA GLY A 247 13.39 2.53 13.64
C GLY A 247 13.35 3.07 15.08
N TYR A 248 12.33 3.83 15.46
CA TYR A 248 12.11 4.24 16.85
C TYR A 248 10.65 4.03 17.27
N PRO A 249 10.41 3.77 18.57
CA PRO A 249 9.09 3.39 19.05
C PRO A 249 8.18 4.58 19.21
N GLY A 250 7.49 4.95 18.16
CA GLY A 250 6.46 5.98 18.22
C GLY A 250 6.39 6.90 17.00
N ARG A 251 5.51 7.89 17.11
CA ARG A 251 5.28 8.90 16.09
C ARG A 251 5.07 10.26 16.74
N VAL A 252 5.73 11.29 16.23
CA VAL A 252 5.64 12.66 16.74
C VAL A 252 5.08 13.56 15.64
N GLY A 253 3.84 14.04 15.81
CA GLY A 253 3.16 14.93 14.88
C GLY A 253 2.62 14.26 13.60
N ILE A 254 3.21 13.16 13.15
CA ILE A 254 2.74 12.35 12.01
C ILE A 254 2.08 11.08 12.53
N LEU A 255 0.77 11.10 12.70
CA LEU A 255 0.02 9.97 13.26
C LEU A 255 -0.11 8.80 12.28
N PRO A 256 -0.26 7.55 12.79
CA PRO A 256 -0.60 6.40 11.98
C PRO A 256 -1.91 6.65 11.22
N GLU A 257 -2.00 6.13 9.99
CA GLU A 257 -3.04 6.52 9.05
C GLU A 257 -3.86 5.34 8.53
N ILE A 258 -5.19 5.52 8.53
CA ILE A 258 -6.15 4.73 7.78
C ILE A 258 -6.80 5.69 6.78
N THR A 259 -6.64 5.46 5.47
CA THR A 259 -7.21 6.35 4.46
C THR A 259 -8.44 5.75 3.83
N VAL A 260 -9.52 6.51 3.82
CA VAL A 260 -10.79 6.16 3.17
C VAL A 260 -10.94 6.99 1.90
N PHE A 261 -10.99 6.33 0.76
CA PHE A 261 -11.25 6.96 -0.53
C PHE A 261 -12.70 6.73 -0.96
N GLU A 262 -13.25 7.73 -1.63
CA GLU A 262 -14.49 7.63 -2.39
C GLU A 262 -14.17 7.95 -3.85
N LEU A 263 -14.45 7.02 -4.76
CA LEU A 263 -14.23 7.21 -6.19
C LEU A 263 -15.34 8.08 -6.80
N SER A 264 -14.96 9.07 -7.60
CA SER A 264 -15.91 10.01 -8.20
C SER A 264 -15.52 10.43 -9.63
#